data_27257e80c20b9bceac4a616418daa48a
#
_entry.id   27257e80c20b9bceac4a616418daa48a
#
_cell.length_a   1.000
_cell.length_b   1.000
_cell.length_c   1.000
_cell.angle_alpha   90.00
_cell.angle_beta   90.00
_cell.angle_gamma   90.00
#
_symmetry.space_group_name_H-M   'P 1'
#
loop_
_entity.id
_entity.type
_entity.pdbx_description
1 polymer ?
#
loop_
_entity_poly.entity_id
_entity_poly.type
_entity_poly.pdbx_seq_one_letter_code
_entity_poly.pdbx_strand_id
1 'polypeptide(L)'
;MAPAGRGSVTGCGRGGGQLDRDIQAGAEFPETWPLVPRSPRGDPPMNGLAFRCSGEHLEALPAGALHWPSRRLLAVADLHLEKGSSYAVSALKLLPRHDTRQTLAMLGNLIEALQPEIVVCLGDSFHDRQAIARLPQVERAEIERLTGLARFIWIAGNHDPIPPPAGWGHVAEEIADAPLVFRHEAQFGPADGEVSGHFHPVAALTVRGRGLRRRCFLTDGRRVILPAFGAYAGGLNALDPAIAQLFPDDYDALVVGKEAVRRLSWRQLRPDATLASLA
;
A
#
# COMPACT_ATOMS: atom_id res chain seq x y z
N MET A 1 -71.16 15.89 3.16
CA MET A 1 -70.95 15.02 1.99
C MET A 1 -69.60 15.33 1.44
N ALA A 2 -68.65 14.38 1.61
CA ALA A 2 -67.31 14.39 1.02
C ALA A 2 -67.39 14.07 -0.49
N PRO A 3 -66.34 14.27 -1.29
CA PRO A 3 -65.32 13.22 -1.24
C PRO A 3 -63.85 13.71 -1.29
N ALA A 4 -63.02 12.78 -0.87
CA ALA A 4 -61.57 12.85 -0.78
C ALA A 4 -60.88 12.92 -2.14
N GLY A 5 -59.86 13.81 -2.26
CA GLY A 5 -58.87 13.80 -3.33
C GLY A 5 -57.61 13.05 -2.89
N ARG A 6 -57.27 11.98 -3.61
CA ARG A 6 -56.01 11.25 -3.44
C ARG A 6 -54.89 12.00 -4.17
N GLY A 7 -53.90 12.49 -3.44
CA GLY A 7 -52.66 12.97 -3.98
C GLY A 7 -51.73 11.80 -4.28
N SER A 8 -51.35 11.63 -5.54
CA SER A 8 -50.33 10.67 -6.00
C SER A 8 -48.96 11.17 -5.63
N VAL A 9 -48.23 10.39 -4.82
CA VAL A 9 -46.83 10.59 -4.55
C VAL A 9 -46.05 10.05 -5.74
N THR A 10 -45.50 10.93 -6.56
CA THR A 10 -44.58 10.58 -7.65
C THR A 10 -43.26 10.19 -7.04
N GLY A 11 -42.81 9.00 -7.44
CA GLY A 11 -41.57 8.35 -6.97
C GLY A 11 -40.32 9.17 -7.23
N CYS A 12 -39.51 9.24 -6.19
CA CYS A 12 -38.13 9.70 -6.26
C CYS A 12 -37.31 8.67 -7.04
N GLY A 13 -36.90 9.03 -8.25
CA GLY A 13 -36.00 8.21 -9.08
C GLY A 13 -34.66 8.01 -8.39
N ARG A 14 -34.32 6.76 -8.14
CA ARG A 14 -32.98 6.36 -7.74
C ARG A 14 -32.06 6.56 -8.96
N GLY A 15 -31.27 7.62 -8.93
CA GLY A 15 -30.10 7.78 -9.78
C GLY A 15 -29.03 6.80 -9.29
N GLY A 16 -29.09 5.57 -9.73
CA GLY A 16 -28.01 4.62 -9.64
C GLY A 16 -26.91 5.10 -10.59
N GLY A 17 -25.87 5.69 -10.02
CA GLY A 17 -24.74 6.22 -10.78
C GLY A 17 -23.95 5.10 -11.45
N GLN A 18 -23.55 5.39 -12.66
CA GLN A 18 -22.73 4.63 -13.60
C GLN A 18 -21.26 4.46 -13.11
N LEU A 19 -21.00 4.38 -11.79
CA LEU A 19 -19.68 4.33 -11.19
C LEU A 19 -19.14 2.90 -10.95
N ASP A 20 -19.99 1.88 -11.12
CA ASP A 20 -19.66 0.48 -10.76
C ASP A 20 -19.06 -0.38 -11.91
N ARG A 21 -18.70 0.21 -13.06
CA ARG A 21 -18.28 -0.60 -14.23
C ARG A 21 -16.77 -0.66 -14.47
N ASP A 22 -15.96 0.12 -13.75
CA ASP A 22 -14.52 0.21 -14.04
C ASP A 22 -13.63 -0.54 -13.03
N ILE A 23 -14.22 -1.16 -12.00
CA ILE A 23 -13.47 -1.98 -11.03
C ILE A 23 -13.63 -3.45 -11.43
N GLN A 24 -12.56 -4.06 -11.93
CA GLN A 24 -12.53 -5.47 -12.27
C GLN A 24 -11.99 -6.28 -11.09
N ALA A 25 -12.86 -7.07 -10.43
CA ALA A 25 -12.44 -8.05 -9.44
C ALA A 25 -11.67 -9.20 -10.12
N GLY A 26 -10.51 -9.58 -9.57
CA GLY A 26 -9.74 -10.73 -10.05
C GLY A 26 -9.10 -10.55 -11.44
N ALA A 27 -8.72 -9.33 -11.83
CA ALA A 27 -8.07 -9.09 -13.10
C ALA A 27 -6.73 -9.85 -13.19
N GLU A 28 -6.57 -10.69 -14.22
CA GLU A 28 -5.28 -11.27 -14.58
C GLU A 28 -4.42 -10.23 -15.32
N PHE A 29 -3.10 -10.37 -15.24
CA PHE A 29 -2.19 -9.54 -16.03
C PHE A 29 -2.43 -9.81 -17.53
N PRO A 30 -2.61 -8.79 -18.36
CA PRO A 30 -2.75 -9.01 -19.81
C PRO A 30 -1.46 -9.63 -20.37
N GLU A 31 -1.59 -10.72 -21.13
CA GLU A 31 -0.50 -11.51 -21.70
C GLU A 31 0.45 -10.71 -22.62
N THR A 32 0.01 -9.60 -23.16
CA THR A 32 0.79 -8.78 -24.10
C THR A 32 0.74 -7.31 -23.73
N TRP A 33 1.88 -6.80 -23.27
CA TRP A 33 2.08 -5.37 -23.07
C TRP A 33 3.37 -4.93 -23.77
N PRO A 34 3.40 -3.78 -24.44
CA PRO A 34 4.61 -3.32 -25.11
C PRO A 34 5.73 -3.08 -24.08
N LEU A 35 6.89 -3.72 -24.30
CA LEU A 35 8.08 -3.57 -23.46
C LEU A 35 8.62 -2.13 -23.56
N VAL A 36 8.86 -1.51 -22.40
CA VAL A 36 9.59 -0.23 -22.33
C VAL A 36 11.07 -0.52 -22.58
N PRO A 37 11.77 0.21 -23.49
CA PRO A 37 13.17 -0.02 -23.79
C PRO A 37 14.05 0.15 -22.53
N ARG A 38 14.98 -0.78 -22.28
CA ARG A 38 15.93 -0.71 -21.17
C ARG A 38 16.96 0.40 -21.37
N SER A 39 17.26 1.14 -20.28
CA SER A 39 18.51 1.89 -20.17
C SER A 39 19.65 0.91 -19.81
N PRO A 40 20.86 1.06 -20.36
CA PRO A 40 21.98 0.13 -20.14
C PRO A 40 22.72 0.31 -18.80
N ARG A 41 22.09 0.95 -17.80
CA ARG A 41 22.70 1.08 -16.46
C ARG A 41 22.37 -0.17 -15.64
N GLY A 42 23.42 -0.83 -15.13
CA GLY A 42 23.27 -1.94 -14.19
C GLY A 42 22.45 -1.51 -12.96
N ASP A 43 21.70 -2.45 -12.40
CA ASP A 43 20.86 -2.21 -11.21
C ASP A 43 21.74 -1.60 -10.10
N PRO A 44 21.37 -0.45 -9.53
CA PRO A 44 22.08 0.10 -8.39
C PRO A 44 22.00 -0.90 -7.24
N PRO A 45 23.05 -1.04 -6.40
CA PRO A 45 23.02 -1.92 -5.26
C PRO A 45 21.98 -1.37 -4.25
N MET A 46 20.75 -1.80 -4.40
CA MET A 46 19.72 -1.61 -3.40
C MET A 46 20.00 -2.64 -2.31
N ASN A 47 20.32 -2.18 -1.09
CA ASN A 47 20.57 -3.05 0.07
C ASN A 47 19.26 -3.70 0.57
N GLY A 48 18.48 -4.23 -0.35
CA GLY A 48 17.27 -4.99 -0.10
C GLY A 48 17.60 -6.36 0.52
N LEU A 49 16.64 -6.95 1.17
CA LEU A 49 16.71 -8.30 1.68
C LEU A 49 15.91 -9.24 0.78
N ALA A 50 16.63 -10.17 0.13
CA ALA A 50 16.00 -11.23 -0.65
C ALA A 50 15.34 -12.27 0.27
N PHE A 51 14.15 -12.71 -0.10
CA PHE A 51 13.41 -13.77 0.59
C PHE A 51 12.49 -14.50 -0.40
N ARG A 52 11.85 -15.58 0.07
CA ARG A 52 10.89 -16.34 -0.75
C ARG A 52 9.48 -16.20 -0.22
N CYS A 53 8.52 -16.13 -1.15
CA CYS A 53 7.09 -16.25 -0.88
C CYS A 53 6.45 -17.13 -1.96
N SER A 54 5.83 -18.24 -1.55
CA SER A 54 5.19 -19.22 -2.44
C SER A 54 6.06 -19.64 -3.62
N GLY A 55 7.36 -19.84 -3.34
CA GLY A 55 8.35 -20.24 -4.34
C GLY A 55 9.03 -19.09 -5.08
N GLU A 56 8.43 -17.89 -5.15
CA GLU A 56 8.98 -16.73 -5.82
C GLU A 56 10.08 -16.04 -5.02
N HIS A 57 11.04 -15.46 -5.74
CA HIS A 57 12.11 -14.64 -5.18
C HIS A 57 11.68 -13.18 -5.15
N LEU A 58 11.58 -12.62 -3.96
CA LEU A 58 11.19 -11.25 -3.71
C LEU A 58 12.29 -10.51 -2.95
N GLU A 59 12.28 -9.18 -3.02
CA GLU A 59 13.21 -8.31 -2.30
C GLU A 59 12.44 -7.25 -1.50
N ALA A 60 12.63 -7.25 -0.18
CA ALA A 60 12.16 -6.19 0.70
C ALA A 60 13.17 -5.04 0.66
N LEU A 61 12.75 -3.85 0.22
CA LEU A 61 13.63 -2.70 0.04
C LEU A 61 13.64 -1.78 1.29
N PRO A 62 14.76 -1.09 1.58
CA PRO A 62 14.86 -0.16 2.72
C PRO A 62 13.85 1.00 2.68
N ALA A 63 13.33 1.35 1.50
CA ALA A 63 12.26 2.33 1.36
C ALA A 63 10.90 1.82 1.87
N GLY A 64 10.74 0.52 2.08
CA GLY A 64 9.47 -0.12 2.45
C GLY A 64 8.66 -0.58 1.23
N ALA A 65 9.26 -0.71 0.08
CA ALA A 65 8.68 -1.26 -1.14
C ALA A 65 9.11 -2.71 -1.35
N LEU A 66 8.28 -3.50 -2.00
CA LEU A 66 8.55 -4.87 -2.41
C LEU A 66 8.92 -4.90 -3.89
N HIS A 67 10.05 -5.50 -4.22
CA HIS A 67 10.47 -5.73 -5.59
C HIS A 67 10.34 -7.20 -5.96
N TRP A 68 9.77 -7.47 -7.12
CA TRP A 68 9.69 -8.80 -7.74
C TRP A 68 10.50 -8.79 -9.04
N PRO A 69 11.80 -9.14 -8.99
CA PRO A 69 12.72 -8.95 -10.11
C PRO A 69 12.31 -9.70 -11.38
N SER A 70 11.85 -10.96 -11.25
CA SER A 70 11.48 -11.78 -12.40
C SER A 70 10.29 -11.22 -13.20
N ARG A 71 9.45 -10.40 -12.55
CA ARG A 71 8.29 -9.73 -13.16
C ARG A 71 8.51 -8.25 -13.40
N ARG A 72 9.70 -7.73 -13.06
CA ARG A 72 9.99 -6.29 -13.09
C ARG A 72 8.87 -5.47 -12.44
N LEU A 73 8.40 -5.96 -11.29
CA LEU A 73 7.28 -5.39 -10.56
C LEU A 73 7.77 -4.76 -9.24
N LEU A 74 7.32 -3.54 -8.99
CA LEU A 74 7.48 -2.83 -7.73
C LEU A 74 6.11 -2.70 -7.05
N ALA A 75 5.97 -3.20 -5.82
CA ALA A 75 4.76 -3.01 -5.03
C ALA A 75 5.03 -2.08 -3.84
N VAL A 76 4.10 -1.16 -3.61
CA VAL A 76 4.05 -0.25 -2.47
C VAL A 76 2.66 -0.27 -1.86
N ALA A 77 2.55 -0.06 -0.55
CA ALA A 77 1.28 -0.05 0.15
C ALA A 77 1.06 1.27 0.88
N ASP A 78 -0.19 1.67 1.02
CA ASP A 78 -0.61 2.70 1.97
C ASP A 78 0.19 4.00 1.81
N LEU A 79 0.14 4.59 0.62
CA LEU A 79 0.83 5.85 0.30
C LEU A 79 0.25 7.01 1.09
N HIS A 80 -1.06 6.98 1.36
CA HIS A 80 -1.81 8.02 2.07
C HIS A 80 -1.46 9.44 1.60
N LEU A 81 -1.42 9.66 0.31
CA LEU A 81 -1.18 10.99 -0.26
C LEU A 81 -2.21 11.99 0.27
N GLU A 82 -1.78 13.23 0.52
CA GLU A 82 -2.62 14.32 1.09
C GLU A 82 -3.08 14.09 2.55
N LYS A 83 -2.40 13.24 3.31
CA LYS A 83 -2.65 13.07 4.74
C LYS A 83 -2.42 14.36 5.53
N GLY A 84 -1.32 15.04 5.27
CA GLY A 84 -1.00 16.31 5.92
C GLY A 84 -2.06 17.40 5.64
N SER A 85 -2.58 17.49 4.42
CA SER A 85 -3.62 18.43 4.05
C SER A 85 -4.97 18.10 4.69
N SER A 86 -5.31 16.82 4.84
CA SER A 86 -6.51 16.36 5.52
C SER A 86 -6.54 16.79 7.00
N TYR A 87 -5.44 16.60 7.71
CA TYR A 87 -5.32 17.05 9.11
C TYR A 87 -5.38 18.58 9.24
N ALA A 88 -4.84 19.33 8.29
CA ALA A 88 -4.92 20.79 8.28
C ALA A 88 -6.36 21.30 8.11
N VAL A 89 -7.15 20.65 7.26
CA VAL A 89 -8.58 20.97 7.06
C VAL A 89 -9.39 20.64 8.32
N SER A 90 -9.07 19.53 9.00
CA SER A 90 -9.77 19.10 10.21
C SER A 90 -9.37 19.85 11.47
N ALA A 91 -8.39 20.78 11.40
CA ALA A 91 -7.81 21.52 12.53
C ALA A 91 -7.28 20.63 13.69
N LEU A 92 -7.08 19.32 13.43
CA LEU A 92 -6.72 18.35 14.45
C LEU A 92 -5.22 18.33 14.76
N LYS A 93 -4.36 18.59 13.77
CA LYS A 93 -2.89 18.70 13.91
C LYS A 93 -2.31 19.47 12.73
N LEU A 94 -1.30 20.31 12.99
CA LEU A 94 -0.47 20.90 11.94
C LEU A 94 0.63 19.88 11.58
N LEU A 95 0.37 19.01 10.61
CA LEU A 95 1.42 18.23 9.97
C LEU A 95 2.03 19.06 8.82
N PRO A 96 3.35 18.95 8.58
CA PRO A 96 3.96 19.59 7.42
C PRO A 96 3.29 19.07 6.13
N ARG A 97 2.93 19.99 5.23
CA ARG A 97 2.24 19.67 3.95
C ARG A 97 3.20 19.11 2.87
N HIS A 98 4.25 18.37 3.29
CA HIS A 98 5.27 17.85 2.38
C HIS A 98 5.24 16.31 2.29
N ASP A 99 4.26 15.67 2.92
CA ASP A 99 4.10 14.21 2.94
C ASP A 99 3.93 13.64 1.52
N THR A 100 3.04 14.20 0.72
CA THR A 100 2.80 13.79 -0.66
C THR A 100 4.07 13.92 -1.49
N ARG A 101 4.73 15.10 -1.46
CA ARG A 101 5.98 15.33 -2.20
C ARG A 101 7.08 14.35 -1.79
N GLN A 102 7.24 14.11 -0.50
CA GLN A 102 8.26 13.19 0.01
C GLN A 102 7.97 11.76 -0.42
N THR A 103 6.72 11.33 -0.34
CA THR A 103 6.29 9.98 -0.77
C THR A 103 6.51 9.79 -2.27
N LEU A 104 6.10 10.75 -3.10
CA LEU A 104 6.29 10.69 -4.55
C LEU A 104 7.78 10.73 -4.93
N ALA A 105 8.60 11.53 -4.25
CA ALA A 105 10.04 11.55 -4.50
C ALA A 105 10.71 10.20 -4.16
N MET A 106 10.31 9.55 -3.06
CA MET A 106 10.80 8.22 -2.71
C MET A 106 10.39 7.18 -3.76
N LEU A 107 9.14 7.22 -4.22
CA LEU A 107 8.64 6.33 -5.26
C LEU A 107 9.35 6.57 -6.60
N GLY A 108 9.52 7.82 -6.99
CA GLY A 108 10.24 8.22 -8.20
C GLY A 108 11.67 7.71 -8.21
N ASN A 109 12.40 7.85 -7.11
CA ASN A 109 13.77 7.35 -6.99
C ASN A 109 13.83 5.81 -7.18
N LEU A 110 12.84 5.07 -6.66
CA LEU A 110 12.77 3.62 -6.86
C LEU A 110 12.47 3.27 -8.32
N ILE A 111 11.52 3.95 -8.94
CA ILE A 111 11.17 3.73 -10.34
C ILE A 111 12.35 4.02 -11.26
N GLU A 112 13.05 5.13 -11.03
CA GLU A 112 14.24 5.49 -11.82
C GLU A 112 15.40 4.52 -11.63
N ALA A 113 15.59 4.02 -10.40
CA ALA A 113 16.66 3.07 -10.08
C ALA A 113 16.39 1.66 -10.62
N LEU A 114 15.18 1.13 -10.40
CA LEU A 114 14.83 -0.26 -10.72
C LEU A 114 14.23 -0.43 -12.12
N GLN A 115 13.70 0.66 -12.70
CA GLN A 115 13.01 0.65 -13.99
C GLN A 115 11.97 -0.48 -14.11
N PRO A 116 11.01 -0.55 -13.15
CA PRO A 116 9.99 -1.57 -13.18
C PRO A 116 9.08 -1.38 -14.39
N GLU A 117 8.54 -2.46 -14.91
CA GLU A 117 7.48 -2.39 -15.92
C GLU A 117 6.13 -2.10 -15.29
N ILE A 118 5.94 -2.58 -14.05
CA ILE A 118 4.69 -2.51 -13.31
C ILE A 118 4.94 -1.94 -11.93
N VAL A 119 4.11 -0.97 -11.54
CA VAL A 119 4.02 -0.48 -10.16
C VAL A 119 2.63 -0.80 -9.62
N VAL A 120 2.56 -1.57 -8.54
CA VAL A 120 1.31 -1.91 -7.85
C VAL A 120 1.21 -1.10 -6.57
N CYS A 121 0.15 -0.29 -6.44
CA CYS A 121 -0.21 0.41 -5.23
C CYS A 121 -1.30 -0.39 -4.50
N LEU A 122 -0.96 -0.96 -3.33
CA LEU A 122 -1.81 -1.92 -2.60
C LEU A 122 -2.85 -1.20 -1.72
N GLY A 123 -3.67 -0.35 -2.31
CA GLY A 123 -4.72 0.38 -1.63
C GLY A 123 -4.25 1.53 -0.76
N ASP A 124 -5.19 2.29 -0.22
CA ASP A 124 -4.98 3.48 0.61
C ASP A 124 -3.92 4.43 0.02
N SER A 125 -3.97 4.59 -1.31
CA SER A 125 -3.07 5.48 -2.05
C SER A 125 -3.33 6.94 -1.74
N PHE A 126 -4.60 7.29 -1.52
CA PHE A 126 -5.05 8.61 -1.12
C PHE A 126 -5.66 8.57 0.28
N HIS A 127 -5.40 9.60 1.09
CA HIS A 127 -5.78 9.55 2.51
C HIS A 127 -7.29 9.60 2.76
N ASP A 128 -8.04 10.22 1.87
CA ASP A 128 -9.50 10.30 1.92
C ASP A 128 -10.09 10.60 0.53
N ARG A 129 -11.42 10.52 0.43
CA ARG A 129 -12.18 10.74 -0.81
C ARG A 129 -11.93 12.09 -1.50
N GLN A 130 -11.46 13.09 -0.78
CA GLN A 130 -11.20 14.45 -1.31
C GLN A 130 -9.73 14.70 -1.59
N ALA A 131 -8.84 13.76 -1.29
CA ALA A 131 -7.41 13.92 -1.43
C ALA A 131 -7.01 14.32 -2.86
N ILE A 132 -7.57 13.65 -3.88
CA ILE A 132 -7.29 13.96 -5.30
C ILE A 132 -7.68 15.41 -5.65
N ALA A 133 -8.79 15.90 -5.12
CA ALA A 133 -9.23 17.28 -5.36
C ALA A 133 -8.32 18.31 -4.66
N ARG A 134 -7.69 17.94 -3.56
CA ARG A 134 -6.76 18.80 -2.80
C ARG A 134 -5.32 18.74 -3.32
N LEU A 135 -4.96 17.76 -4.17
CA LEU A 135 -3.62 17.63 -4.70
C LEU A 135 -3.17 18.94 -5.39
N PRO A 136 -2.05 19.54 -4.96
CA PRO A 136 -1.46 20.65 -5.68
C PRO A 136 -1.04 20.25 -7.10
N GLN A 137 -1.01 21.21 -8.01
CA GLN A 137 -0.69 20.94 -9.42
C GLN A 137 0.68 20.29 -9.63
N VAL A 138 1.65 20.65 -8.79
CA VAL A 138 3.03 20.11 -8.88
C VAL A 138 3.05 18.61 -8.54
N GLU A 139 2.34 18.19 -7.48
CA GLU A 139 2.24 16.80 -7.07
C GLU A 139 1.40 16.00 -8.05
N ARG A 140 0.36 16.59 -8.64
CA ARG A 140 -0.42 15.98 -9.73
C ARG A 140 0.45 15.73 -10.95
N ALA A 141 1.22 16.71 -11.41
CA ALA A 141 2.14 16.57 -12.53
C ALA A 141 3.22 15.51 -12.25
N GLU A 142 3.66 15.37 -11.00
CA GLU A 142 4.62 14.34 -10.63
C GLU A 142 3.99 12.93 -10.70
N ILE A 143 2.75 12.74 -10.25
CA ILE A 143 2.04 11.46 -10.45
C ILE A 143 1.92 11.14 -11.94
N GLU A 144 1.51 12.10 -12.76
CA GLU A 144 1.42 11.94 -14.22
C GLU A 144 2.77 11.57 -14.84
N ARG A 145 3.86 12.19 -14.39
CA ARG A 145 5.22 11.82 -14.82
C ARG A 145 5.56 10.38 -14.46
N LEU A 146 5.32 9.97 -13.22
CA LEU A 146 5.63 8.63 -12.73
C LEU A 146 4.80 7.55 -13.45
N THR A 147 3.51 7.81 -13.67
CA THR A 147 2.63 6.89 -14.40
C THR A 147 2.95 6.80 -15.89
N GLY A 148 3.72 7.76 -16.42
CA GLY A 148 4.33 7.70 -17.75
C GLY A 148 5.60 6.84 -17.84
N LEU A 149 6.25 6.53 -16.71
CA LEU A 149 7.49 5.75 -16.66
C LEU A 149 7.25 4.24 -16.50
N ALA A 150 6.14 3.86 -15.88
CA ALA A 150 5.76 2.47 -15.62
C ALA A 150 4.23 2.35 -15.67
N ARG A 151 3.73 1.13 -15.86
CA ARG A 151 2.31 0.85 -15.74
C ARG A 151 1.91 0.80 -14.28
N PHE A 152 1.01 1.70 -13.89
CA PHE A 152 0.45 1.70 -12.54
C PHE A 152 -0.82 0.88 -12.46
N ILE A 153 -0.93 0.12 -11.37
CA ILE A 153 -2.13 -0.59 -10.97
C ILE A 153 -2.48 -0.12 -9.56
N TRP A 154 -3.65 0.49 -9.43
CA TRP A 154 -4.17 1.01 -8.19
C TRP A 154 -5.19 0.01 -7.62
N ILE A 155 -4.81 -0.68 -6.55
CA ILE A 155 -5.74 -1.54 -5.83
C ILE A 155 -6.57 -0.63 -4.92
N ALA A 156 -7.89 -0.86 -4.88
CA ALA A 156 -8.80 -0.09 -4.06
C ALA A 156 -8.52 -0.35 -2.56
N GLY A 157 -8.50 0.72 -1.77
CA GLY A 157 -8.37 0.66 -0.31
C GLY A 157 -9.65 1.11 0.40
N ASN A 158 -9.64 1.03 1.71
CA ASN A 158 -10.79 1.48 2.52
C ASN A 158 -10.82 3.01 2.71
N HIS A 159 -9.70 3.69 2.57
CA HIS A 159 -9.60 5.16 2.64
C HIS A 159 -9.89 5.84 1.30
N ASP A 160 -9.58 5.20 0.19
CA ASP A 160 -9.68 5.74 -1.17
C ASP A 160 -10.60 4.90 -2.09
N PRO A 161 -11.89 4.74 -1.76
CA PRO A 161 -12.82 3.98 -2.60
C PRO A 161 -13.14 4.69 -3.92
N ILE A 162 -12.66 5.93 -4.12
CA ILE A 162 -12.78 6.66 -5.38
C ILE A 162 -11.51 6.41 -6.20
N PRO A 163 -11.63 5.80 -7.40
CA PRO A 163 -10.48 5.51 -8.22
C PRO A 163 -9.76 6.80 -8.66
N PRO A 164 -8.43 6.75 -8.86
CA PRO A 164 -7.71 7.85 -9.49
C PRO A 164 -8.19 8.10 -10.92
N PRO A 165 -7.85 9.28 -11.52
CA PRO A 165 -8.20 9.58 -12.90
C PRO A 165 -7.72 8.48 -13.87
N ALA A 166 -8.52 8.14 -14.88
CA ALA A 166 -8.25 7.06 -15.83
C ALA A 166 -6.88 7.15 -16.53
N GLY A 167 -6.31 8.37 -16.66
CA GLY A 167 -4.98 8.56 -17.24
C GLY A 167 -3.81 8.17 -16.32
N TRP A 168 -4.07 7.81 -15.06
CA TRP A 168 -3.02 7.46 -14.08
C TRP A 168 -2.77 5.96 -13.94
N GLY A 169 -3.45 5.11 -14.71
CA GLY A 169 -3.26 3.67 -14.69
C GLY A 169 -4.56 2.89 -14.56
N HIS A 170 -4.44 1.63 -14.20
CA HIS A 170 -5.57 0.71 -14.03
C HIS A 170 -6.00 0.64 -12.57
N VAL A 171 -7.30 0.46 -12.33
CA VAL A 171 -7.88 0.27 -11.00
C VAL A 171 -8.41 -1.16 -10.89
N ALA A 172 -8.14 -1.82 -9.78
CA ALA A 172 -8.61 -3.17 -9.49
C ALA A 172 -8.92 -3.34 -8.00
N GLU A 173 -9.73 -4.32 -7.63
CA GLU A 173 -9.90 -4.75 -6.24
C GLU A 173 -8.73 -5.63 -5.80
N GLU A 174 -8.30 -6.52 -6.68
CA GLU A 174 -7.11 -7.34 -6.54
C GLU A 174 -6.57 -7.73 -7.91
N ILE A 175 -5.32 -8.14 -7.96
CA ILE A 175 -4.70 -8.69 -9.17
C ILE A 175 -3.96 -9.99 -8.84
N ALA A 176 -3.96 -10.92 -9.78
CA ALA A 176 -3.23 -12.17 -9.67
C ALA A 176 -2.16 -12.26 -10.77
N ASP A 177 -0.93 -12.59 -10.37
CA ASP A 177 0.15 -13.06 -11.24
C ASP A 177 0.76 -14.30 -10.58
N ALA A 178 0.24 -15.46 -10.95
CA ALA A 178 0.54 -16.72 -10.27
C ALA A 178 2.05 -16.94 -10.08
N PRO A 179 2.49 -17.33 -8.88
CA PRO A 179 1.64 -17.76 -7.75
C PRO A 179 1.22 -16.65 -6.78
N LEU A 180 1.44 -15.35 -7.10
CA LEU A 180 1.17 -14.24 -6.20
C LEU A 180 -0.19 -13.57 -6.49
N VAL A 181 -0.86 -13.15 -5.42
CA VAL A 181 -2.10 -12.35 -5.46
C VAL A 181 -1.86 -11.07 -4.65
N PHE A 182 -2.14 -9.93 -5.25
CA PHE A 182 -1.96 -8.60 -4.68
C PHE A 182 -3.32 -8.00 -4.33
N ARG A 183 -3.50 -7.59 -3.08
CA ARG A 183 -4.72 -6.98 -2.57
C ARG A 183 -4.42 -5.97 -1.47
N HIS A 184 -5.42 -5.15 -1.11
CA HIS A 184 -5.21 -4.17 -0.05
C HIS A 184 -5.09 -4.84 1.32
N GLU A 185 -6.08 -5.62 1.74
CA GLU A 185 -6.15 -6.23 3.06
C GLU A 185 -5.97 -7.75 2.98
N ALA A 186 -5.13 -8.29 3.87
CA ALA A 186 -4.91 -9.73 3.97
C ALA A 186 -6.17 -10.47 4.40
N GLN A 187 -6.46 -11.60 3.77
CA GLN A 187 -7.60 -12.43 4.11
C GLN A 187 -7.28 -13.40 5.25
N PHE A 188 -8.28 -13.67 6.10
CA PHE A 188 -8.16 -14.71 7.12
C PHE A 188 -8.11 -16.11 6.50
N GLY A 189 -7.34 -16.98 7.13
CA GLY A 189 -7.20 -18.38 6.70
C GLY A 189 -5.95 -18.62 5.86
N PRO A 190 -5.88 -19.82 5.21
CA PRO A 190 -4.75 -20.18 4.38
C PRO A 190 -4.59 -19.18 3.22
N ALA A 191 -3.38 -18.70 3.05
CA ALA A 191 -3.04 -17.79 1.96
C ALA A 191 -1.72 -18.23 1.34
N ASP A 192 -1.77 -18.69 0.10
CA ASP A 192 -0.58 -19.01 -0.67
C ASP A 192 -0.36 -17.90 -1.71
N GLY A 193 0.77 -17.20 -1.56
CA GLY A 193 1.16 -16.12 -2.47
C GLY A 193 0.48 -14.78 -2.22
N GLU A 194 -0.13 -14.55 -1.05
CA GLU A 194 -0.79 -13.28 -0.76
C GLU A 194 0.21 -12.15 -0.46
N VAL A 195 0.05 -11.02 -1.13
CA VAL A 195 0.81 -9.78 -0.91
C VAL A 195 -0.18 -8.65 -0.60
N SER A 196 -0.06 -8.03 0.58
CA SER A 196 -1.03 -7.02 1.04
C SER A 196 -0.40 -5.85 1.80
N GLY A 197 -1.18 -4.80 2.06
CA GLY A 197 -0.87 -3.64 2.90
C GLY A 197 -1.76 -3.56 4.13
N HIS A 198 -2.44 -2.42 4.32
CA HIS A 198 -3.49 -2.11 5.28
C HIS A 198 -3.05 -2.03 6.75
N PHE A 199 -2.34 -3.03 7.26
CA PHE A 199 -1.99 -3.13 8.69
C PHE A 199 -0.82 -2.23 9.10
N HIS A 200 -0.03 -1.72 8.16
CA HIS A 200 1.16 -0.89 8.41
C HIS A 200 2.09 -1.49 9.47
N PRO A 201 2.56 -2.72 9.36
CA PRO A 201 3.26 -3.40 10.44
C PRO A 201 4.53 -2.67 10.89
N VAL A 202 4.69 -2.60 12.22
CA VAL A 202 5.82 -1.98 12.91
C VAL A 202 6.43 -2.97 13.90
N ALA A 203 7.70 -3.25 13.75
CA ALA A 203 8.49 -4.00 14.73
C ALA A 203 8.89 -3.09 15.89
N ALA A 204 8.50 -3.43 17.11
CA ALA A 204 9.02 -2.83 18.33
C ALA A 204 10.15 -3.70 18.88
N LEU A 205 11.28 -3.09 19.20
CA LEU A 205 12.54 -3.75 19.55
C LEU A 205 13.19 -3.06 20.76
N THR A 206 14.04 -3.78 21.48
CA THR A 206 14.96 -3.18 22.45
C THR A 206 16.38 -3.32 21.92
N VAL A 207 17.04 -2.20 21.67
CA VAL A 207 18.43 -2.17 21.19
C VAL A 207 19.26 -1.38 22.19
N ARG A 208 20.26 -2.04 22.82
CA ARG A 208 21.11 -1.43 23.83
C ARG A 208 20.32 -0.74 24.95
N GLY A 209 19.25 -1.39 25.43
CA GLY A 209 18.39 -0.87 26.51
C GLY A 209 17.41 0.25 26.08
N ARG A 210 17.36 0.61 24.79
CA ARG A 210 16.44 1.64 24.26
C ARG A 210 15.36 1.02 23.40
N GLY A 211 14.11 1.43 23.61
CA GLY A 211 12.99 1.08 22.75
C GLY A 211 13.16 1.68 21.35
N LEU A 212 12.92 0.89 20.34
CA LEU A 212 12.99 1.28 18.93
C LEU A 212 11.77 0.73 18.20
N ARG A 213 11.08 1.57 17.42
CA ARG A 213 10.01 1.15 16.49
C ARG A 213 10.47 1.37 15.06
N ARG A 214 10.26 0.39 14.22
CA ARG A 214 10.62 0.45 12.78
C ARG A 214 9.55 -0.22 11.95
N ARG A 215 9.23 0.36 10.79
CA ARG A 215 8.41 -0.30 9.77
C ARG A 215 9.02 -1.65 9.43
N CYS A 216 8.20 -2.64 9.14
CA CYS A 216 8.67 -3.97 8.74
C CYS A 216 7.68 -4.60 7.76
N PHE A 217 8.19 -5.46 6.90
CA PHE A 217 7.37 -6.46 6.22
C PHE A 217 7.18 -7.63 7.18
N LEU A 218 6.07 -8.34 7.06
CA LEU A 218 5.83 -9.60 7.78
C LEU A 218 5.64 -10.72 6.77
N THR A 219 6.24 -11.88 7.03
CA THR A 219 6.10 -13.03 6.14
C THR A 219 6.31 -14.36 6.86
N ASP A 220 5.54 -15.35 6.48
CA ASP A 220 5.72 -16.77 6.81
C ASP A 220 6.22 -17.60 5.62
N GLY A 221 6.58 -16.91 4.51
CA GLY A 221 6.96 -17.54 3.24
C GLY A 221 5.77 -17.91 2.34
N ARG A 222 4.54 -17.73 2.80
CA ARG A 222 3.29 -17.94 2.04
C ARG A 222 2.53 -16.63 1.83
N ARG A 223 2.68 -15.71 2.75
CA ARG A 223 2.05 -14.38 2.79
C ARG A 223 3.11 -13.32 3.02
N VAL A 224 2.87 -12.13 2.47
CA VAL A 224 3.67 -10.92 2.76
C VAL A 224 2.74 -9.76 3.07
N ILE A 225 2.93 -9.12 4.23
CA ILE A 225 2.26 -7.86 4.56
C ILE A 225 3.29 -6.75 4.51
N LEU A 226 3.06 -5.74 3.65
CA LEU A 226 3.95 -4.61 3.46
C LEU A 226 3.76 -3.55 4.56
N PRO A 227 4.83 -2.86 4.94
CA PRO A 227 4.69 -1.63 5.72
C PRO A 227 4.09 -0.52 4.89
N ALA A 228 3.44 0.44 5.53
CA ALA A 228 3.03 1.66 4.84
C ALA A 228 4.23 2.38 4.23
N PHE A 229 4.11 2.74 2.97
CA PHE A 229 5.14 3.47 2.22
C PHE A 229 5.10 4.96 2.52
N GLY A 230 3.92 5.52 2.76
CA GLY A 230 3.68 6.94 2.99
C GLY A 230 4.52 7.54 4.13
N ALA A 231 4.98 8.78 3.95
CA ALA A 231 5.93 9.44 4.84
C ALA A 231 5.42 9.61 6.29
N TYR A 232 4.10 9.78 6.48
CA TYR A 232 3.48 10.00 7.80
C TYR A 232 2.55 8.87 8.22
N ALA A 233 2.69 7.69 7.66
CA ALA A 233 1.90 6.55 8.06
C ALA A 233 2.36 6.08 9.46
N GLY A 234 1.41 5.95 10.37
CA GLY A 234 1.58 5.22 11.62
C GLY A 234 1.62 3.71 11.35
N GLY A 235 1.51 2.89 12.40
CA GLY A 235 1.43 1.45 12.18
C GLY A 235 1.09 0.68 13.44
N LEU A 236 0.53 -0.53 13.26
CA LEU A 236 0.25 -1.48 14.31
C LEU A 236 1.54 -2.22 14.70
N ASN A 237 1.66 -2.56 15.97
CA ASN A 237 2.72 -3.47 16.40
C ASN A 237 2.56 -4.80 15.64
N ALA A 238 3.66 -5.35 15.14
CA ALA A 238 3.66 -6.65 14.46
C ALA A 238 3.12 -7.81 15.32
N LEU A 239 3.07 -7.63 16.65
CA LEU A 239 2.47 -8.57 17.62
C LEU A 239 1.00 -8.25 17.93
N ASP A 240 0.40 -7.24 17.28
CA ASP A 240 -1.02 -6.92 17.47
C ASP A 240 -1.89 -8.13 17.10
N PRO A 241 -2.92 -8.47 17.88
CA PRO A 241 -3.80 -9.60 17.58
C PRO A 241 -4.42 -9.53 16.18
N ALA A 242 -4.71 -8.35 15.66
CA ALA A 242 -5.24 -8.17 14.31
C ALA A 242 -4.27 -8.68 13.23
N ILE A 243 -2.96 -8.61 13.48
CA ILE A 243 -1.91 -9.12 12.59
C ILE A 243 -1.59 -10.59 12.92
N ALA A 244 -1.37 -10.89 14.21
CA ALA A 244 -0.90 -12.21 14.64
C ALA A 244 -1.84 -13.35 14.22
N GLN A 245 -3.16 -13.12 14.20
CA GLN A 245 -4.14 -14.10 13.75
C GLN A 245 -4.07 -14.45 12.26
N LEU A 246 -3.37 -13.65 11.46
CA LEU A 246 -3.13 -13.93 10.04
C LEU A 246 -2.00 -14.94 9.82
N PHE A 247 -1.19 -15.17 10.86
CA PHE A 247 -0.05 -16.09 10.83
C PHE A 247 -0.29 -17.19 11.85
N PRO A 248 -0.83 -18.36 11.45
CA PRO A 248 -1.14 -19.44 12.39
C PRO A 248 0.10 -20.06 13.02
N ASP A 249 1.24 -19.93 12.33
CA ASP A 249 2.54 -20.46 12.73
C ASP A 249 3.55 -19.31 12.98
N ASP A 250 4.84 -19.65 12.90
CA ASP A 250 5.93 -18.70 13.02
C ASP A 250 5.98 -17.76 11.79
N TYR A 251 6.34 -16.52 12.02
CA TYR A 251 6.60 -15.54 10.96
C TYR A 251 7.82 -14.68 11.26
N ASP A 252 8.36 -14.08 10.22
CA ASP A 252 9.49 -13.17 10.28
C ASP A 252 9.05 -11.73 10.06
N ALA A 253 9.68 -10.82 10.78
CA ALA A 253 9.65 -9.39 10.52
C ALA A 253 10.90 -8.99 9.73
N LEU A 254 10.73 -8.49 8.51
CA LEU A 254 11.81 -7.91 7.73
C LEU A 254 11.86 -6.42 8.05
N VAL A 255 12.68 -6.08 9.03
CA VAL A 255 12.72 -4.76 9.66
C VAL A 255 13.47 -3.76 8.80
N VAL A 256 12.79 -2.68 8.45
CA VAL A 256 13.32 -1.61 7.60
C VAL A 256 14.26 -0.70 8.41
N GLY A 257 15.55 -0.77 8.09
CA GLY A 257 16.59 0.14 8.58
C GLY A 257 16.80 1.33 7.64
N LYS A 258 17.77 2.18 7.98
CA LYS A 258 18.15 3.30 7.11
C LYS A 258 18.78 2.86 5.78
N GLU A 259 19.63 1.84 5.85
CA GLU A 259 20.49 1.41 4.72
C GLU A 259 20.25 -0.04 4.32
N ALA A 260 19.60 -0.84 5.17
CA ALA A 260 19.37 -2.25 4.92
C ALA A 260 18.13 -2.75 5.63
N VAL A 261 17.54 -3.82 5.13
CA VAL A 261 16.48 -4.59 5.76
C VAL A 261 17.10 -5.75 6.53
N ARG A 262 16.57 -6.06 7.71
CA ARG A 262 17.05 -7.15 8.56
C ARG A 262 15.92 -8.09 8.95
N ARG A 263 16.15 -9.38 8.82
CA ARG A 263 15.20 -10.41 9.24
C ARG A 263 15.32 -10.67 10.73
N LEU A 264 14.18 -10.67 11.42
CA LEU A 264 14.02 -11.03 12.81
C LEU A 264 12.81 -11.96 12.94
N SER A 265 12.92 -13.01 13.78
CA SER A 265 11.75 -13.79 14.15
C SER A 265 10.78 -12.95 14.99
N TRP A 266 9.48 -13.18 14.88
CA TRP A 266 8.46 -12.52 15.70
C TRP A 266 8.74 -12.65 17.20
N ARG A 267 9.40 -13.74 17.65
CA ARG A 267 9.81 -13.96 19.05
C ARG A 267 10.84 -12.95 19.58
N GLN A 268 11.52 -12.25 18.70
CA GLN A 268 12.50 -11.21 19.04
C GLN A 268 11.86 -9.82 19.15
N LEU A 269 10.60 -9.69 18.77
CA LEU A 269 9.84 -8.45 18.84
C LEU A 269 9.32 -8.22 20.28
N ARG A 270 8.87 -7.00 20.55
CA ARG A 270 8.29 -6.60 21.83
C ARG A 270 6.87 -6.07 21.60
N PRO A 271 5.93 -6.35 22.52
CA PRO A 271 4.67 -5.63 22.53
C PRO A 271 4.91 -4.15 22.81
N ASP A 272 3.97 -3.31 22.45
CA ASP A 272 3.99 -1.92 22.85
C ASP A 272 3.87 -1.84 24.39
N ALA A 273 4.57 -0.88 25.00
CA ALA A 273 4.44 -0.66 26.43
C ALA A 273 2.98 -0.27 26.74
N THR A 274 2.32 -1.08 27.54
CA THR A 274 0.97 -0.77 28.01
C THR A 274 1.07 0.44 28.94
N LEU A 275 0.23 1.45 28.80
CA LEU A 275 0.17 2.64 29.66
C LEU A 275 0.01 2.30 31.17
N ALA A 276 -0.37 1.07 31.50
CA ALA A 276 -0.49 0.55 32.87
C ALA A 276 0.85 0.33 33.59
N SER A 277 1.99 0.39 32.92
CA SER A 277 3.33 0.24 33.56
C SER A 277 4.00 1.57 33.89
N LEU A 278 3.30 2.69 33.72
CA LEU A 278 3.78 4.06 34.03
C LEU A 278 3.04 4.70 35.19
N ALA A 279 2.24 3.93 35.96
CA ALA A 279 1.56 4.38 37.19
C ALA A 279 2.32 3.97 38.45
#